data_8db1954eb646aa92e194d26b3481589e
#
_entry.id   8db1954eb646aa92e194d26b3481589e
#
_cell.length_a   1.000
_cell.length_b   1.000
_cell.length_c   1.000
_cell.angle_alpha   90.00
_cell.angle_beta   90.00
_cell.angle_gamma   90.00
#
_symmetry.space_group_name_H-M   'P 1'
#
loop_
_entity.id
_entity.type
_entity.pdbx_description
1 polymer ?
#
loop_
_entity_poly.entity_id
_entity_poly.type
_entity_poly.pdbx_seq_one_letter_code
_entity_poly.pdbx_strand_id
1 'polypeptide(L)'
;MQRQRTAYHAAAMANRTLQMTDALVDYVHRFGVREHPVLAALRDETMKLPEHGMQIGPDQGAFMSLLVQVSGAKRILEIGTFTGYSSTAMALALPAEGRMVCCDVSREWTDVARRAWSDAGVDDRIDLRIGPATETLETLEADSFDLAFIDADKPSYDAYYEGCLRVVRPGGLILVDNVLWSGEVADPAVENERVSTIRALNEKIAADERVDHVILPIGDGLTMARVRPA
;
A
#
# COMPACT_ATOMS: atom_id res chain seq x y z
N MET A 1 -11.88 41.63 13.96
CA MET A 1 -12.04 40.27 14.47
C MET A 1 -11.62 39.18 13.46
N GLN A 2 -11.70 39.38 12.16
CA GLN A 2 -11.35 38.37 11.13
C GLN A 2 -9.82 38.13 10.97
N ARG A 3 -8.96 39.15 11.17
CA ARG A 3 -7.49 39.04 11.08
C ARG A 3 -6.83 38.26 12.22
N GLN A 4 -7.43 38.18 13.40
CA GLN A 4 -6.89 37.41 14.53
C GLN A 4 -7.17 35.90 14.38
N ARG A 5 -8.25 35.49 13.71
CA ARG A 5 -8.55 34.07 13.46
C ARG A 5 -7.56 33.44 12.46
N THR A 6 -7.09 34.21 11.46
CA THR A 6 -6.14 33.70 10.45
C THR A 6 -4.73 33.48 11.04
N ALA A 7 -4.29 34.33 11.99
CA ALA A 7 -3.00 34.18 12.64
C ALA A 7 -2.93 32.98 13.62
N TYR A 8 -4.05 32.67 14.30
CA TYR A 8 -4.12 31.54 15.23
C TYR A 8 -4.09 30.17 14.49
N HIS A 9 -4.64 30.12 13.28
CA HIS A 9 -4.58 28.93 12.44
C HIS A 9 -3.16 28.68 11.92
N ALA A 10 -2.42 29.71 11.52
CA ALA A 10 -1.07 29.57 10.98
C ALA A 10 -0.04 29.06 12.00
N ALA A 11 -0.14 29.46 13.28
CA ALA A 11 0.79 29.04 14.32
C ALA A 11 0.54 27.59 14.82
N ALA A 12 -0.70 27.08 14.69
CA ALA A 12 -1.05 25.71 15.10
C ALA A 12 -0.73 24.66 14.02
N MET A 13 -0.43 25.07 12.79
CA MET A 13 -0.29 24.15 11.64
C MET A 13 1.13 23.64 11.42
N ALA A 14 2.16 24.22 12.06
CA ALA A 14 3.55 23.81 11.83
C ALA A 14 3.87 22.36 12.29
N ASN A 15 3.04 21.76 13.18
CA ASN A 15 3.29 20.46 13.79
C ASN A 15 2.12 19.47 13.66
N ARG A 16 1.14 19.72 12.80
CA ARG A 16 0.01 18.80 12.58
C ARG A 16 -0.25 18.64 11.10
N THR A 17 -0.46 17.39 10.69
CA THR A 17 -0.97 17.07 9.35
C THR A 17 -2.34 17.72 9.13
N LEU A 18 -2.56 18.26 7.94
CA LEU A 18 -3.85 18.86 7.58
C LEU A 18 -4.96 17.80 7.63
N GLN A 19 -6.13 18.18 8.14
CA GLN A 19 -7.32 17.39 7.96
C GLN A 19 -7.71 17.42 6.47
N MET A 20 -7.72 16.27 5.81
CA MET A 20 -8.10 16.15 4.40
C MET A 20 -9.61 16.33 4.27
N THR A 21 -10.01 17.41 3.61
CA THR A 21 -11.38 17.65 3.16
C THR A 21 -11.51 17.20 1.71
N ASP A 22 -12.74 16.95 1.21
CA ASP A 22 -12.97 16.56 -0.19
C ASP A 22 -12.29 17.54 -1.17
N ALA A 23 -12.38 18.84 -0.89
CA ALA A 23 -11.74 19.87 -1.72
C ALA A 23 -10.20 19.78 -1.71
N LEU A 24 -9.58 19.34 -0.61
CA LEU A 24 -8.13 19.10 -0.54
C LEU A 24 -7.75 17.79 -1.24
N VAL A 25 -8.57 16.75 -1.12
CA VAL A 25 -8.40 15.50 -1.87
C VAL A 25 -8.45 15.78 -3.37
N ASP A 26 -9.47 16.50 -3.85
CA ASP A 26 -9.58 16.90 -5.25
C ASP A 26 -8.36 17.72 -5.72
N TYR A 27 -7.87 18.63 -4.87
CA TYR A 27 -6.68 19.42 -5.17
C TYR A 27 -5.43 18.55 -5.29
N VAL A 28 -5.22 17.62 -4.36
CA VAL A 28 -4.10 16.68 -4.39
C VAL A 28 -4.16 15.79 -5.62
N HIS A 29 -5.33 15.22 -5.93
CA HIS A 29 -5.49 14.40 -7.14
C HIS A 29 -5.20 15.22 -8.41
N ARG A 30 -5.72 16.44 -8.49
CA ARG A 30 -5.53 17.29 -9.68
C ARG A 30 -4.10 17.70 -9.94
N PHE A 31 -3.33 17.99 -8.89
CA PHE A 31 -1.99 18.57 -9.02
C PHE A 31 -0.86 17.62 -8.61
N GLY A 32 -1.15 16.60 -7.78
CA GLY A 32 -0.18 15.63 -7.27
C GLY A 32 -0.18 14.30 -8.01
N VAL A 33 -1.25 13.98 -8.77
CA VAL A 33 -1.39 12.69 -9.45
C VAL A 33 -1.37 12.88 -10.97
N ARG A 34 -0.54 12.09 -11.65
CA ARG A 34 -0.56 11.92 -13.10
C ARG A 34 -1.00 10.49 -13.40
N GLU A 35 -2.29 10.24 -13.22
CA GLU A 35 -2.85 8.91 -13.36
C GLU A 35 -2.71 8.40 -14.80
N HIS A 36 -2.15 7.21 -14.97
CA HIS A 36 -2.05 6.56 -16.28
C HIS A 36 -3.46 6.21 -16.80
N PRO A 37 -3.76 6.35 -18.11
CA PRO A 37 -5.12 6.11 -18.63
C PRO A 37 -5.70 4.73 -18.27
N VAL A 38 -4.86 3.69 -18.23
CA VAL A 38 -5.28 2.34 -17.82
C VAL A 38 -5.69 2.31 -16.35
N LEU A 39 -4.97 3.02 -15.45
CA LEU A 39 -5.33 3.12 -14.03
C LEU A 39 -6.67 3.85 -13.84
N ALA A 40 -6.91 4.93 -14.58
CA ALA A 40 -8.18 5.63 -14.55
C ALA A 40 -9.34 4.73 -15.01
N ALA A 41 -9.16 3.99 -16.12
CA ALA A 41 -10.16 3.05 -16.62
C ALA A 41 -10.42 1.89 -15.63
N LEU A 42 -9.36 1.34 -15.03
CA LEU A 42 -9.45 0.29 -14.01
C LEU A 42 -10.20 0.77 -12.77
N ARG A 43 -9.91 1.98 -12.30
CA ARG A 43 -10.61 2.60 -11.17
C ARG A 43 -12.10 2.75 -11.47
N ASP A 44 -12.44 3.24 -12.66
CA ASP A 44 -13.84 3.41 -13.07
C ASP A 44 -14.57 2.06 -13.25
N GLU A 45 -13.87 0.98 -13.63
CA GLU A 45 -14.41 -0.38 -13.65
C GLU A 45 -14.62 -0.91 -12.23
N THR A 46 -13.63 -0.77 -11.35
CA THR A 46 -13.68 -1.21 -9.96
C THR A 46 -14.79 -0.53 -9.17
N MET A 47 -15.04 0.76 -9.42
CA MET A 47 -16.13 1.51 -8.77
C MET A 47 -17.53 0.92 -9.00
N LYS A 48 -17.70 0.02 -9.96
CA LYS A 48 -18.97 -0.70 -10.21
C LYS A 48 -19.13 -1.96 -9.37
N LEU A 49 -18.08 -2.39 -8.69
CA LEU A 49 -18.10 -3.58 -7.81
C LEU A 49 -18.62 -3.21 -6.42
N PRO A 50 -19.32 -4.14 -5.74
CA PRO A 50 -19.72 -3.94 -4.35
C PRO A 50 -18.54 -3.67 -3.41
N GLU A 51 -17.39 -4.29 -3.69
CA GLU A 51 -16.16 -4.22 -2.90
C GLU A 51 -15.23 -3.06 -3.30
N HIS A 52 -15.69 -2.11 -4.14
CA HIS A 52 -14.89 -1.01 -4.67
C HIS A 52 -14.07 -0.24 -3.62
N GLY A 53 -14.55 -0.20 -2.37
CA GLY A 53 -13.84 0.45 -1.25
C GLY A 53 -12.55 -0.23 -0.81
N MET A 54 -12.21 -1.40 -1.37
CA MET A 54 -10.92 -2.07 -1.11
C MET A 54 -9.78 -1.51 -1.99
N GLN A 55 -10.10 -0.75 -3.04
CA GLN A 55 -9.08 -0.20 -3.93
C GLN A 55 -8.39 1.01 -3.29
N ILE A 56 -7.06 1.05 -3.34
CA ILE A 56 -6.28 2.23 -2.92
C ILE A 56 -6.60 3.48 -3.75
N GLY A 57 -6.36 4.65 -3.16
CA GLY A 57 -6.54 5.94 -3.85
C GLY A 57 -5.48 6.22 -4.91
N PRO A 58 -5.78 7.12 -5.88
CA PRO A 58 -4.84 7.52 -6.93
C PRO A 58 -3.56 8.17 -6.40
N ASP A 59 -3.64 8.91 -5.31
CA ASP A 59 -2.51 9.54 -4.62
C ASP A 59 -1.57 8.50 -3.98
N GLN A 60 -2.13 7.45 -3.38
CA GLN A 60 -1.35 6.32 -2.86
C GLN A 60 -0.68 5.54 -4.00
N GLY A 61 -1.39 5.27 -5.10
CA GLY A 61 -0.81 4.65 -6.28
C GLY A 61 0.34 5.47 -6.88
N ALA A 62 0.18 6.79 -6.96
CA ALA A 62 1.22 7.71 -7.42
C ALA A 62 2.44 7.72 -6.47
N PHE A 63 2.21 7.72 -5.16
CA PHE A 63 3.27 7.61 -4.15
C PHE A 63 4.05 6.30 -4.32
N MET A 64 3.37 5.16 -4.42
CA MET A 64 4.00 3.85 -4.57
C MET A 64 4.79 3.75 -5.88
N SER A 65 4.26 4.27 -6.99
CA SER A 65 4.99 4.35 -8.27
C SER A 65 6.28 5.16 -8.15
N LEU A 66 6.21 6.32 -7.51
CA LEU A 66 7.41 7.14 -7.28
C LEU A 66 8.40 6.44 -6.36
N LEU A 67 7.92 5.76 -5.32
CA LEU A 67 8.75 5.01 -4.38
C LEU A 67 9.52 3.86 -5.07
N VAL A 68 8.88 3.13 -5.99
CA VAL A 68 9.54 2.12 -6.84
C VAL A 68 10.71 2.72 -7.61
N GLN A 69 10.50 3.90 -8.23
CA GLN A 69 11.55 4.58 -8.99
C GLN A 69 12.68 5.10 -8.11
N VAL A 70 12.36 5.76 -6.99
CA VAL A 70 13.35 6.35 -6.07
C VAL A 70 14.18 5.29 -5.36
N SER A 71 13.56 4.17 -4.96
CA SER A 71 14.28 3.05 -4.33
C SER A 71 15.09 2.21 -5.32
N GLY A 72 14.82 2.34 -6.62
CA GLY A 72 15.40 1.50 -7.67
C GLY A 72 14.96 0.05 -7.57
N ALA A 73 13.77 -0.21 -7.00
CA ALA A 73 13.23 -1.56 -6.84
C ALA A 73 13.05 -2.25 -8.20
N LYS A 74 13.46 -3.52 -8.27
CA LYS A 74 13.35 -4.39 -9.43
C LYS A 74 12.50 -5.62 -9.16
N ARG A 75 12.41 -6.04 -7.92
CA ARG A 75 11.64 -7.21 -7.49
C ARG A 75 10.65 -6.81 -6.41
N ILE A 76 9.36 -6.91 -6.73
CA ILE A 76 8.27 -6.48 -5.86
C ILE A 76 7.38 -7.66 -5.52
N LEU A 77 6.99 -7.77 -4.26
CA LEU A 77 5.96 -8.69 -3.77
C LEU A 77 4.72 -7.90 -3.39
N GLU A 78 3.55 -8.32 -3.84
CA GLU A 78 2.26 -7.80 -3.43
C GLU A 78 1.41 -8.88 -2.79
N ILE A 79 0.86 -8.62 -1.62
CA ILE A 79 -0.04 -9.50 -0.88
C ILE A 79 -1.40 -8.81 -0.76
N GLY A 80 -2.38 -9.31 -1.51
CA GLY A 80 -3.66 -8.67 -1.76
C GLY A 80 -3.60 -7.83 -3.04
N THR A 81 -4.12 -8.38 -4.13
CA THR A 81 -4.06 -7.75 -5.47
C THR A 81 -5.37 -7.11 -5.84
N PHE A 82 -6.50 -7.71 -5.43
CA PHE A 82 -7.84 -7.27 -5.79
C PHE A 82 -7.98 -7.10 -7.31
N THR A 83 -8.45 -5.93 -7.77
CA THR A 83 -8.60 -5.59 -9.20
C THR A 83 -7.30 -5.09 -9.85
N GLY A 84 -6.20 -5.02 -9.08
CA GLY A 84 -4.85 -4.77 -9.61
C GLY A 84 -4.44 -3.33 -9.77
N TYR A 85 -5.08 -2.37 -9.06
CA TYR A 85 -4.70 -0.96 -9.18
C TYR A 85 -3.27 -0.71 -8.67
N SER A 86 -2.94 -1.18 -7.47
CA SER A 86 -1.60 -1.05 -6.87
C SER A 86 -0.52 -1.77 -7.69
N SER A 87 -0.76 -3.03 -8.09
CA SER A 87 0.18 -3.79 -8.92
C SER A 87 0.40 -3.15 -10.28
N THR A 88 -0.65 -2.64 -10.94
CA THR A 88 -0.51 -1.92 -12.21
C THR A 88 0.32 -0.65 -12.03
N ALA A 89 0.05 0.14 -10.97
CA ALA A 89 0.78 1.36 -10.69
C ALA A 89 2.27 1.10 -10.44
N MET A 90 2.60 0.08 -9.64
CA MET A 90 3.99 -0.30 -9.37
C MET A 90 4.67 -0.92 -10.59
N ALA A 91 3.97 -1.79 -11.35
CA ALA A 91 4.54 -2.44 -12.52
C ALA A 91 4.89 -1.45 -13.65
N LEU A 92 4.07 -0.41 -13.85
CA LEU A 92 4.36 0.69 -14.78
C LEU A 92 5.63 1.48 -14.39
N ALA A 93 5.96 1.50 -13.10
CA ALA A 93 7.13 2.20 -12.57
C ALA A 93 8.41 1.34 -12.56
N LEU A 94 8.28 0.03 -12.73
CA LEU A 94 9.41 -0.91 -12.77
C LEU A 94 10.30 -0.68 -14.01
N PRO A 95 11.63 -0.87 -13.89
CA PRO A 95 12.49 -0.96 -15.06
C PRO A 95 12.13 -2.17 -15.94
N ALA A 96 12.63 -2.22 -17.17
CA ALA A 96 12.27 -3.26 -18.15
C ALA A 96 12.53 -4.69 -17.64
N GLU A 97 13.60 -4.89 -16.88
CA GLU A 97 13.96 -6.17 -16.26
C GLU A 97 13.21 -6.44 -14.94
N GLY A 98 12.41 -5.48 -14.46
CA GLY A 98 11.70 -5.60 -13.19
C GLY A 98 10.61 -6.68 -13.22
N ARG A 99 10.34 -7.30 -12.09
CA ARG A 99 9.35 -8.37 -11.93
C ARG A 99 8.57 -8.19 -10.64
N MET A 100 7.31 -8.62 -10.67
CA MET A 100 6.43 -8.67 -9.50
C MET A 100 5.91 -10.09 -9.27
N VAL A 101 5.74 -10.45 -8.02
CA VAL A 101 4.88 -11.54 -7.58
C VAL A 101 3.67 -10.92 -6.90
N CYS A 102 2.47 -11.25 -7.38
CA CYS A 102 1.20 -10.79 -6.84
C CYS A 102 0.42 -11.98 -6.27
N CYS A 103 -0.05 -11.87 -5.04
CA CYS A 103 -0.79 -12.93 -4.34
C CYS A 103 -2.23 -12.49 -4.08
N ASP A 104 -3.19 -13.32 -4.43
CA ASP A 104 -4.61 -13.13 -4.14
C ASP A 104 -5.34 -14.48 -4.07
N VAL A 105 -6.47 -14.52 -3.38
CA VAL A 105 -7.31 -15.72 -3.29
C VAL A 105 -8.43 -15.73 -4.33
N SER A 106 -8.81 -14.56 -4.86
CA SER A 106 -9.93 -14.38 -5.78
C SER A 106 -9.51 -14.37 -7.24
N ARG A 107 -9.93 -15.40 -7.98
CA ARG A 107 -9.77 -15.42 -9.44
C ARG A 107 -10.62 -14.35 -10.12
N GLU A 108 -11.82 -14.10 -9.61
CA GLU A 108 -12.77 -13.15 -10.18
C GLU A 108 -12.18 -11.72 -10.20
N TRP A 109 -11.65 -11.27 -9.08
CA TRP A 109 -11.02 -9.95 -8.99
C TRP A 109 -9.73 -9.89 -9.82
N THR A 110 -8.90 -10.91 -9.73
CA THR A 110 -7.62 -10.94 -10.46
C THR A 110 -7.77 -11.13 -11.96
N ASP A 111 -8.91 -11.59 -12.46
CA ASP A 111 -9.21 -11.56 -13.91
C ASP A 111 -9.40 -10.13 -14.41
N VAL A 112 -9.89 -9.20 -13.56
CA VAL A 112 -9.90 -7.76 -13.85
C VAL A 112 -8.46 -7.24 -13.90
N ALA A 113 -7.65 -7.59 -12.88
CA ALA A 113 -6.24 -7.20 -12.83
C ALA A 113 -5.45 -7.66 -14.06
N ARG A 114 -5.62 -8.91 -14.51
CA ARG A 114 -4.96 -9.43 -15.71
C ARG A 114 -5.28 -8.62 -16.97
N ARG A 115 -6.53 -8.18 -17.14
CA ARG A 115 -6.90 -7.30 -18.27
C ARG A 115 -6.18 -5.96 -18.17
N ALA A 116 -6.18 -5.34 -16.98
CA ALA A 116 -5.51 -4.07 -16.77
C ALA A 116 -3.99 -4.17 -17.01
N TRP A 117 -3.34 -5.26 -16.57
CA TRP A 117 -1.92 -5.49 -16.84
C TRP A 117 -1.61 -5.64 -18.32
N SER A 118 -2.46 -6.37 -19.05
CA SER A 118 -2.34 -6.52 -20.51
C SER A 118 -2.53 -5.18 -21.24
N ASP A 119 -3.55 -4.40 -20.84
CA ASP A 119 -3.82 -3.08 -21.41
C ASP A 119 -2.69 -2.08 -21.11
N ALA A 120 -2.02 -2.24 -19.97
CA ALA A 120 -0.85 -1.47 -19.58
C ALA A 120 0.47 -1.97 -20.22
N GLY A 121 0.48 -3.14 -20.85
CA GLY A 121 1.68 -3.76 -21.41
C GLY A 121 2.71 -4.19 -20.37
N VAL A 122 2.25 -4.65 -19.20
CA VAL A 122 3.10 -5.07 -18.07
C VAL A 122 2.82 -6.49 -17.59
N ASP A 123 1.94 -7.22 -18.25
CA ASP A 123 1.51 -8.58 -17.88
C ASP A 123 2.68 -9.58 -17.88
N ASP A 124 3.65 -9.42 -18.78
CA ASP A 124 4.87 -10.23 -18.84
C ASP A 124 5.81 -10.07 -17.64
N ARG A 125 5.59 -9.05 -16.80
CA ARG A 125 6.39 -8.74 -15.61
C ARG A 125 5.76 -9.24 -14.32
N ILE A 126 4.53 -9.73 -14.35
CA ILE A 126 3.73 -10.05 -13.17
C ILE A 126 3.44 -11.56 -13.11
N ASP A 127 3.92 -12.19 -12.04
CA ASP A 127 3.61 -13.59 -11.69
C ASP A 127 2.49 -13.60 -10.65
N LEU A 128 1.27 -13.93 -11.09
CA LEU A 128 0.11 -14.01 -10.20
C LEU A 128 0.00 -15.41 -9.57
N ARG A 129 -0.01 -15.43 -8.26
CA ARG A 129 -0.20 -16.62 -7.42
C ARG A 129 -1.59 -16.60 -6.79
N ILE A 130 -2.46 -17.53 -7.19
CA ILE A 130 -3.80 -17.70 -6.63
C ILE A 130 -3.77 -18.72 -5.51
N GLY A 131 -4.01 -18.27 -4.29
CA GLY A 131 -4.02 -19.08 -3.07
C GLY A 131 -3.63 -18.27 -1.82
N PRO A 132 -3.54 -18.91 -0.65
CA PRO A 132 -3.09 -18.24 0.56
C PRO A 132 -1.68 -17.67 0.39
N ALA A 133 -1.52 -16.36 0.65
CA ALA A 133 -0.21 -15.72 0.49
C ALA A 133 0.85 -16.27 1.45
N THR A 134 0.45 -16.81 2.60
CA THR A 134 1.34 -17.50 3.55
C THR A 134 2.03 -18.70 2.91
N GLU A 135 1.30 -19.50 2.14
CA GLU A 135 1.86 -20.65 1.41
C GLU A 135 2.83 -20.18 0.31
N THR A 136 2.47 -19.12 -0.40
CA THR A 136 3.37 -18.53 -1.40
C THR A 136 4.66 -18.01 -0.73
N LEU A 137 4.54 -17.27 0.37
CA LEU A 137 5.69 -16.78 1.11
C LEU A 137 6.69 -17.89 1.46
N GLU A 138 6.23 -19.05 1.90
CA GLU A 138 7.10 -20.18 2.25
C GLU A 138 7.97 -20.67 1.07
N THR A 139 7.49 -20.48 -0.17
CA THR A 139 8.21 -20.92 -1.39
C THR A 139 9.21 -19.88 -1.92
N LEU A 140 9.15 -18.66 -1.44
CA LEU A 140 10.01 -17.57 -1.91
C LEU A 140 11.37 -17.63 -1.20
N GLU A 141 12.42 -17.29 -1.95
CA GLU A 141 13.78 -17.22 -1.41
C GLU A 141 13.94 -16.02 -0.45
N ALA A 142 14.76 -16.17 0.56
CA ALA A 142 15.12 -15.07 1.46
C ALA A 142 15.87 -13.98 0.68
N ASP A 143 15.72 -12.73 1.12
CA ASP A 143 16.41 -11.54 0.59
C ASP A 143 16.25 -11.34 -0.93
N SER A 144 15.17 -11.86 -1.51
CA SER A 144 14.96 -11.87 -2.97
C SER A 144 14.11 -10.72 -3.51
N PHE A 145 13.51 -9.90 -2.63
CA PHE A 145 12.67 -8.76 -3.02
C PHE A 145 13.26 -7.44 -2.54
N ASP A 146 13.03 -6.38 -3.31
CA ASP A 146 13.40 -5.00 -2.98
C ASP A 146 12.30 -4.27 -2.22
N LEU A 147 11.04 -4.62 -2.51
CA LEU A 147 9.85 -4.01 -1.93
C LEU A 147 8.75 -5.05 -1.77
N ALA A 148 8.05 -5.03 -0.64
CA ALA A 148 6.81 -5.76 -0.42
C ALA A 148 5.68 -4.79 -0.08
N PHE A 149 4.46 -5.07 -0.57
CA PHE A 149 3.24 -4.36 -0.21
C PHE A 149 2.21 -5.34 0.34
N ILE A 150 1.67 -5.05 1.52
CA ILE A 150 0.72 -5.87 2.24
C ILE A 150 -0.60 -5.11 2.34
N ASP A 151 -1.63 -5.60 1.65
CA ASP A 151 -3.01 -5.10 1.70
C ASP A 151 -4.00 -6.25 1.48
N ALA A 152 -4.11 -7.14 2.45
CA ALA A 152 -4.96 -8.32 2.41
C ALA A 152 -5.82 -8.45 3.67
N ASP A 153 -6.20 -9.67 4.04
CA ASP A 153 -6.98 -9.97 5.23
C ASP A 153 -6.20 -9.62 6.52
N LYS A 154 -6.81 -8.84 7.37
CA LYS A 154 -6.15 -8.28 8.56
C LYS A 154 -5.72 -9.33 9.61
N PRO A 155 -6.46 -10.45 9.83
CA PRO A 155 -6.00 -11.50 10.74
C PRO A 155 -4.63 -12.09 10.40
N SER A 156 -4.23 -12.10 9.14
CA SER A 156 -2.95 -12.67 8.69
C SER A 156 -1.81 -11.65 8.61
N TYR A 157 -2.04 -10.39 8.97
CA TYR A 157 -1.04 -9.31 8.82
C TYR A 157 0.29 -9.59 9.54
N ASP A 158 0.25 -10.20 10.73
CA ASP A 158 1.47 -10.58 11.46
C ASP A 158 2.29 -11.59 10.67
N ALA A 159 1.65 -12.62 10.15
CA ALA A 159 2.31 -13.65 9.34
C ALA A 159 2.86 -13.09 8.03
N TYR A 160 2.12 -12.17 7.39
CA TYR A 160 2.59 -11.49 6.18
C TYR A 160 3.81 -10.61 6.46
N TYR A 161 3.79 -9.85 7.57
CA TYR A 161 4.91 -9.02 7.96
C TYR A 161 6.18 -9.84 8.23
N GLU A 162 6.09 -10.91 9.01
CA GLU A 162 7.25 -11.81 9.28
C GLU A 162 7.73 -12.49 7.99
N GLY A 163 6.81 -12.94 7.13
CA GLY A 163 7.16 -13.50 5.84
C GLY A 163 7.89 -12.48 4.96
N CYS A 164 7.41 -11.22 4.92
CA CYS A 164 8.04 -10.14 4.17
C CYS A 164 9.43 -9.78 4.73
N LEU A 165 9.61 -9.77 6.06
CA LEU A 165 10.93 -9.57 6.67
C LEU A 165 11.95 -10.61 6.25
N ARG A 166 11.53 -11.84 5.98
CA ARG A 166 12.42 -12.90 5.50
C ARG A 166 12.77 -12.74 4.02
N VAL A 167 11.82 -12.33 3.18
CA VAL A 167 12.02 -12.32 1.72
C VAL A 167 12.52 -10.98 1.19
N VAL A 168 12.30 -9.88 1.92
CA VAL A 168 12.81 -8.55 1.56
C VAL A 168 14.25 -8.41 2.03
N ARG A 169 15.12 -8.05 1.10
CA ARG A 169 16.55 -7.90 1.38
C ARG A 169 16.85 -6.76 2.37
N PRO A 170 18.00 -6.79 3.04
CA PRO A 170 18.49 -5.63 3.80
C PRO A 170 18.51 -4.36 2.93
N GLY A 171 17.97 -3.26 3.48
CA GLY A 171 17.78 -2.00 2.77
C GLY A 171 16.52 -1.93 1.92
N GLY A 172 15.80 -3.04 1.73
CA GLY A 172 14.50 -3.08 1.04
C GLY A 172 13.37 -2.52 1.89
N LEU A 173 12.19 -2.42 1.30
CA LEU A 173 11.02 -1.75 1.90
C LEU A 173 9.85 -2.72 2.08
N ILE A 174 9.15 -2.60 3.19
CA ILE A 174 7.86 -3.24 3.45
C ILE A 174 6.83 -2.14 3.66
N LEU A 175 5.77 -2.14 2.85
CA LEU A 175 4.63 -1.26 2.96
C LEU A 175 3.46 -2.06 3.53
N VAL A 176 2.75 -1.50 4.52
CA VAL A 176 1.55 -2.13 5.10
C VAL A 176 0.41 -1.13 5.07
N ASP A 177 -0.68 -1.48 4.41
CA ASP A 177 -1.84 -0.61 4.25
C ASP A 177 -2.87 -0.74 5.38
N ASN A 178 -3.75 0.24 5.48
CA ASN A 178 -4.87 0.37 6.43
C ASN A 178 -4.45 0.28 7.91
N VAL A 179 -3.28 0.79 8.24
CA VAL A 179 -2.75 0.73 9.61
C VAL A 179 -3.41 1.75 10.57
N LEU A 180 -4.20 2.69 10.04
CA LEU A 180 -4.98 3.65 10.84
C LEU A 180 -6.46 3.27 10.95
N TRP A 181 -6.97 2.45 10.04
CA TRP A 181 -8.33 1.90 10.05
C TRP A 181 -9.39 2.95 10.38
N SER A 182 -9.56 3.93 9.51
CA SER A 182 -10.50 5.06 9.67
C SER A 182 -10.36 5.81 11.00
N GLY A 183 -9.19 5.72 11.63
CA GLY A 183 -8.89 6.32 12.93
C GLY A 183 -9.30 5.47 14.14
N GLU A 184 -9.98 4.35 13.93
CA GLU A 184 -10.47 3.47 15.01
C GLU A 184 -9.33 2.91 15.89
N VAL A 185 -8.13 2.75 15.34
CA VAL A 185 -6.96 2.31 16.12
C VAL A 185 -6.60 3.28 17.27
N ALA A 186 -6.95 4.55 17.14
CA ALA A 186 -6.68 5.58 18.15
C ALA A 186 -7.80 5.73 19.19
N ASP A 187 -8.97 5.12 18.98
CA ASP A 187 -10.10 5.16 19.92
C ASP A 187 -10.08 3.94 20.86
N PRO A 188 -9.76 4.10 22.14
CA PRO A 188 -9.70 2.99 23.08
C PRO A 188 -11.07 2.34 23.35
N ALA A 189 -12.19 2.99 22.98
CA ALA A 189 -13.52 2.42 23.11
C ALA A 189 -13.89 1.44 22.01
N VAL A 190 -13.14 1.43 20.91
CA VAL A 190 -13.36 0.47 19.81
C VAL A 190 -12.62 -0.81 20.11
N GLU A 191 -13.38 -1.86 20.40
CA GLU A 191 -12.88 -3.21 20.68
C GLU A 191 -13.50 -4.18 19.69
N ASN A 192 -12.79 -4.50 18.63
CA ASN A 192 -13.12 -5.58 17.70
C ASN A 192 -11.82 -6.26 17.22
N GLU A 193 -11.94 -7.50 16.75
CA GLU A 193 -10.80 -8.33 16.35
C GLU A 193 -9.89 -7.66 15.33
N ARG A 194 -10.47 -6.99 14.33
CA ARG A 194 -9.72 -6.32 13.25
C ARG A 194 -8.87 -5.16 13.78
N VAL A 195 -9.47 -4.28 14.58
CA VAL A 195 -8.76 -3.16 15.19
C VAL A 195 -7.68 -3.65 16.15
N SER A 196 -7.97 -4.69 16.93
CA SER A 196 -6.99 -5.29 17.84
C SER A 196 -5.80 -5.88 17.09
N THR A 197 -6.03 -6.54 15.96
CA THR A 197 -4.97 -7.08 15.11
C THR A 197 -4.08 -5.97 14.54
N ILE A 198 -4.69 -4.88 14.05
CA ILE A 198 -3.93 -3.76 13.49
C ILE A 198 -3.12 -3.05 14.58
N ARG A 199 -3.69 -2.82 15.76
CA ARG A 199 -2.97 -2.26 16.92
C ARG A 199 -1.77 -3.11 17.30
N ALA A 200 -1.96 -4.42 17.42
CA ALA A 200 -0.89 -5.36 17.77
C ALA A 200 0.24 -5.33 16.72
N LEU A 201 -0.09 -5.27 15.43
CA LEU A 201 0.93 -5.12 14.38
C LEU A 201 1.65 -3.77 14.47
N ASN A 202 0.93 -2.67 14.67
CA ASN A 202 1.55 -1.35 14.81
C ASN A 202 2.50 -1.30 16.02
N GLU A 203 2.11 -1.88 17.16
CA GLU A 203 2.96 -2.01 18.34
C GLU A 203 4.19 -2.88 18.07
N LYS A 204 4.01 -4.01 17.37
CA LYS A 204 5.10 -4.90 16.98
C LYS A 204 6.11 -4.19 16.09
N ILE A 205 5.66 -3.51 15.02
CA ILE A 205 6.55 -2.79 14.10
C ILE A 205 7.28 -1.66 14.84
N ALA A 206 6.58 -0.94 15.74
CA ALA A 206 7.18 0.13 16.53
C ALA A 206 8.30 -0.34 17.46
N ALA A 207 8.23 -1.58 17.93
CA ALA A 207 9.24 -2.19 18.80
C ALA A 207 10.30 -3.02 18.03
N ASP A 208 10.14 -3.20 16.73
CA ASP A 208 10.97 -4.09 15.92
C ASP A 208 12.30 -3.41 15.53
N GLU A 209 13.38 -3.86 16.14
CA GLU A 209 14.73 -3.35 15.86
C GLU A 209 15.27 -3.78 14.47
N ARG A 210 14.61 -4.70 13.78
CA ARG A 210 14.99 -5.14 12.42
C ARG A 210 14.65 -4.12 11.34
N VAL A 211 13.84 -3.08 11.65
CA VAL A 211 13.40 -2.08 10.69
C VAL A 211 13.57 -0.65 11.19
N ASP A 212 13.69 0.29 10.26
CA ASP A 212 13.38 1.71 10.46
C ASP A 212 11.99 1.95 9.86
N HIS A 213 11.06 2.59 10.58
CA HIS A 213 9.69 2.71 10.12
C HIS A 213 9.09 4.10 10.32
N VAL A 214 8.01 4.36 9.59
CA VAL A 214 7.14 5.54 9.73
C VAL A 214 5.71 5.16 9.33
N ILE A 215 4.71 5.73 9.98
CA ILE A 215 3.32 5.70 9.50
C ILE A 215 3.06 7.00 8.73
N LEU A 216 2.66 6.87 7.48
CA LEU A 216 2.26 7.96 6.59
C LEU A 216 0.73 8.06 6.60
N PRO A 217 0.14 9.25 6.78
CA PRO A 217 -1.32 9.43 6.73
C PRO A 217 -1.80 9.57 5.28
N ILE A 218 -1.50 8.57 4.44
CA ILE A 218 -1.96 8.42 3.06
C ILE A 218 -3.05 7.34 3.07
N GLY A 219 -4.16 7.56 2.37
CA GLY A 219 -5.28 6.64 2.39
C GLY A 219 -5.77 6.36 3.82
N ASP A 220 -5.91 5.10 4.16
CA ASP A 220 -6.28 4.64 5.52
C ASP A 220 -5.04 4.33 6.40
N GLY A 221 -3.93 5.04 6.13
CA GLY A 221 -2.65 4.91 6.82
C GLY A 221 -1.74 3.84 6.21
N LEU A 222 -0.55 4.26 5.79
CA LEU A 222 0.46 3.41 5.19
C LEU A 222 1.71 3.36 6.08
N THR A 223 2.02 2.20 6.65
CA THR A 223 3.34 2.01 7.26
C THR A 223 4.38 1.75 6.17
N MET A 224 5.48 2.48 6.24
CA MET A 224 6.68 2.20 5.46
C MET A 224 7.80 1.78 6.41
N ALA A 225 8.26 0.54 6.27
CA ALA A 225 9.34 -0.03 7.05
C ALA A 225 10.51 -0.40 6.13
N ARG A 226 11.72 0.05 6.48
CA ARG A 226 12.95 -0.31 5.78
C ARG A 226 13.70 -1.38 6.58
N VAL A 227 13.98 -2.51 5.96
CA VAL A 227 14.75 -3.60 6.58
C VAL A 227 16.17 -3.12 6.82
N ARG A 228 16.65 -3.22 8.08
CA ARG A 228 18.01 -2.85 8.46
C ARG A 228 19.02 -3.89 7.96
N PRO A 229 20.23 -3.47 7.60
CA PRO A 229 21.34 -4.41 7.48
C PRO A 229 21.61 -5.11 8.80
N ALA A 230 21.95 -6.41 8.74
CA ALA A 230 22.37 -7.19 9.89
C ALA A 230 23.68 -6.67 10.49
#